data_0b4fdc9fa5df1489e3dbc7639574789c
#
_entry.id   0b4fdc9fa5df1489e3dbc7639574789c
#
_cell.length_a   1.000
_cell.length_b   1.000
_cell.length_c   1.000
_cell.angle_alpha   90.00
_cell.angle_beta   90.00
_cell.angle_gamma   90.00
#
_symmetry.space_group_name_H-M   'P 1'
#
loop_
_entity.id
_entity.type
_entity.pdbx_description
1 polymer ?
#
loop_
_entity_poly.entity_id
_entity_poly.type
_entity_poly.pdbx_seq_one_letter_code
_entity_poly.pdbx_strand_id
1 'polypeptide(L)'
;KKPVIASTGGSSLKDADDLVAFFANRDIPLAINHCVSLYPSEDGDLEMNQIDFLKARYPQNTIGFSTHEYHDWTSSMLIAYAKGARTFERHVDIDADGIPVSSYCSLPQQVDVWFKAFKKAKEMCGNPGTQKRIPPKREVEYLDALVRGLYLRRDLPAGHVLKAEDLYLAIPLQKGQLSCREWYVDLQLGKPLAADA
;
A
#
# COMPACT_ATOMS: atom_id res chain seq x y z
N LYS A 1 -32.22 -13.15 1.00
CA LYS A 1 -32.10 -12.15 -0.07
C LYS A 1 -30.70 -12.31 -0.69
N LYS A 2 -30.59 -12.16 -2.02
CA LYS A 2 -29.27 -12.22 -2.69
C LYS A 2 -28.59 -10.85 -2.59
N PRO A 3 -27.25 -10.78 -2.42
CA PRO A 3 -26.52 -9.53 -2.50
C PRO A 3 -26.56 -8.96 -3.94
N VAL A 4 -26.41 -7.65 -4.05
CA VAL A 4 -26.43 -6.92 -5.33
C VAL A 4 -25.13 -6.15 -5.48
N ILE A 5 -24.62 -6.07 -6.70
CA ILE A 5 -23.54 -5.17 -7.11
C ILE A 5 -24.15 -4.18 -8.09
N ALA A 6 -23.95 -2.89 -7.86
CA ALA A 6 -24.42 -1.83 -8.74
C ALA A 6 -23.28 -0.89 -9.11
N SER A 7 -23.24 -0.49 -10.38
CA SER A 7 -22.23 0.44 -10.91
C SER A 7 -22.81 1.84 -11.04
N THR A 8 -21.99 2.87 -10.78
CA THR A 8 -22.40 4.28 -10.69
C THR A 8 -22.17 5.09 -11.97
N GLY A 9 -21.82 4.41 -13.08
CA GLY A 9 -21.54 5.09 -14.36
C GLY A 9 -22.67 6.00 -14.81
N GLY A 10 -22.36 7.29 -15.04
CA GLY A 10 -23.34 8.30 -15.46
C GLY A 10 -24.35 8.73 -14.38
N SER A 11 -24.29 8.18 -13.17
CA SER A 11 -25.20 8.53 -12.07
C SER A 11 -24.79 9.83 -11.39
N SER A 12 -25.78 10.62 -10.97
CA SER A 12 -25.55 11.73 -10.05
C SER A 12 -25.31 11.22 -8.62
N LEU A 13 -24.79 12.08 -7.75
CA LEU A 13 -24.64 11.74 -6.34
C LEU A 13 -25.99 11.40 -5.67
N LYS A 14 -27.03 12.10 -6.07
CA LYS A 14 -28.39 11.83 -5.59
C LYS A 14 -28.85 10.42 -5.99
N ASP A 15 -28.59 9.99 -7.21
CA ASP A 15 -28.98 8.65 -7.67
C ASP A 15 -28.25 7.57 -6.87
N ALA A 16 -26.96 7.79 -6.57
CA ALA A 16 -26.19 6.88 -5.74
C ALA A 16 -26.72 6.83 -4.29
N ASP A 17 -27.09 7.98 -3.70
CA ASP A 17 -27.71 8.03 -2.37
C ASP A 17 -29.06 7.31 -2.34
N ASP A 18 -29.91 7.53 -3.35
CA ASP A 18 -31.22 6.88 -3.46
C ASP A 18 -31.06 5.35 -3.62
N LEU A 19 -30.08 4.92 -4.42
CA LEU A 19 -29.75 3.51 -4.59
C LEU A 19 -29.35 2.86 -3.26
N VAL A 20 -28.44 3.47 -2.51
CA VAL A 20 -28.01 2.97 -1.22
C VAL A 20 -29.17 2.88 -0.23
N ALA A 21 -29.98 3.94 -0.14
CA ALA A 21 -31.15 3.96 0.73
C ALA A 21 -32.18 2.89 0.34
N PHE A 22 -32.42 2.68 -0.96
CA PHE A 22 -33.34 1.67 -1.46
C PHE A 22 -32.97 0.25 -0.99
N PHE A 23 -31.71 -0.14 -1.10
CA PHE A 23 -31.24 -1.47 -0.71
C PHE A 23 -31.12 -1.61 0.81
N ALA A 24 -30.65 -0.55 1.51
CA ALA A 24 -30.57 -0.53 2.98
C ALA A 24 -31.95 -0.71 3.62
N ASN A 25 -32.97 0.01 3.16
CA ASN A 25 -34.36 -0.09 3.65
C ASN A 25 -34.99 -1.47 3.42
N ARG A 26 -34.37 -2.35 2.66
CA ARG A 26 -34.83 -3.72 2.35
C ARG A 26 -33.92 -4.80 2.93
N ASP A 27 -32.91 -4.42 3.71
CA ASP A 27 -31.91 -5.34 4.24
C ASP A 27 -31.28 -6.21 3.13
N ILE A 28 -30.95 -5.61 1.99
CA ILE A 28 -30.28 -6.26 0.88
C ILE A 28 -28.83 -5.77 0.86
N PRO A 29 -27.82 -6.67 1.03
CA PRO A 29 -26.43 -6.29 0.93
C PRO A 29 -26.12 -5.71 -0.46
N LEU A 30 -25.49 -4.53 -0.47
CA LEU A 30 -25.13 -3.81 -1.69
C LEU A 30 -23.62 -3.57 -1.72
N ALA A 31 -23.00 -3.91 -2.85
CA ALA A 31 -21.69 -3.40 -3.24
C ALA A 31 -21.86 -2.33 -4.33
N ILE A 32 -21.03 -1.29 -4.28
CA ILE A 32 -21.10 -0.15 -5.19
C ILE A 32 -19.80 -0.08 -5.98
N ASN A 33 -19.85 -0.24 -7.28
CA ASN A 33 -18.69 -0.07 -8.13
C ASN A 33 -18.59 1.38 -8.60
N HIS A 34 -17.43 2.01 -8.36
CA HIS A 34 -17.04 3.16 -9.15
C HIS A 34 -16.94 2.73 -10.62
N CYS A 35 -17.58 3.45 -11.48
CA CYS A 35 -17.65 3.16 -12.91
C CYS A 35 -17.66 4.45 -13.71
N VAL A 36 -16.91 4.46 -14.81
CA VAL A 36 -16.99 5.49 -15.84
C VAL A 36 -17.54 4.85 -17.10
N SER A 37 -18.74 5.26 -17.53
CA SER A 37 -19.45 4.66 -18.66
C SER A 37 -19.00 5.27 -20.00
N LEU A 38 -17.69 5.24 -20.24
CA LEU A 38 -17.07 5.52 -21.54
C LEU A 38 -16.52 4.21 -22.12
N TYR A 39 -16.75 3.93 -23.38
CA TYR A 39 -16.51 2.64 -24.03
C TYR A 39 -15.73 2.83 -25.35
N PRO A 40 -14.39 2.76 -25.36
CA PRO A 40 -13.50 2.51 -24.23
C PRO A 40 -13.23 3.75 -23.37
N SER A 41 -12.61 3.56 -22.19
CA SER A 41 -12.10 4.61 -21.31
C SER A 41 -10.60 4.80 -21.51
N GLU A 42 -10.14 6.04 -21.48
CA GLU A 42 -8.72 6.39 -21.36
C GLU A 42 -8.29 6.51 -19.89
N ASP A 43 -7.00 6.50 -19.61
CA ASP A 43 -6.47 6.60 -18.23
C ASP A 43 -6.98 7.85 -17.49
N GLY A 44 -7.07 8.97 -18.19
CA GLY A 44 -7.56 10.25 -17.65
C GLY A 44 -9.04 10.24 -17.26
N ASP A 45 -9.82 9.32 -17.85
CA ASP A 45 -11.26 9.20 -17.58
C ASP A 45 -11.56 8.39 -16.31
N LEU A 46 -10.60 7.58 -15.84
CA LEU A 46 -10.86 6.59 -14.80
C LEU A 46 -11.19 7.18 -13.42
N GLU A 47 -10.79 8.41 -13.14
CA GLU A 47 -11.16 9.14 -11.90
C GLU A 47 -11.03 8.29 -10.62
N MET A 48 -9.95 7.56 -10.47
CA MET A 48 -9.77 6.52 -9.44
C MET A 48 -9.94 7.02 -8.01
N ASN A 49 -9.83 8.34 -7.77
CA ASN A 49 -10.06 8.95 -6.45
C ASN A 49 -11.53 8.86 -6.01
N GLN A 50 -12.44 8.60 -6.94
CA GLN A 50 -13.85 8.36 -6.63
C GLN A 50 -14.07 7.12 -5.76
N ILE A 51 -13.16 6.15 -5.81
CA ILE A 51 -13.19 5.00 -4.89
C ILE A 51 -13.06 5.46 -3.43
N ASP A 52 -12.14 6.39 -3.15
CA ASP A 52 -11.96 6.94 -1.79
C ASP A 52 -13.19 7.74 -1.35
N PHE A 53 -13.75 8.54 -2.27
CA PHE A 53 -14.98 9.30 -2.03
C PHE A 53 -16.15 8.37 -1.66
N LEU A 54 -16.39 7.33 -2.46
CA LEU A 54 -17.46 6.37 -2.21
C LEU A 54 -17.28 5.62 -0.89
N LYS A 55 -16.04 5.23 -0.56
CA LYS A 55 -15.74 4.59 0.74
C LYS A 55 -16.03 5.50 1.93
N ALA A 56 -15.66 6.76 1.82
CA ALA A 56 -15.92 7.74 2.88
C ALA A 56 -17.42 8.01 3.05
N ARG A 57 -18.14 8.07 1.93
CA ARG A 57 -19.58 8.36 1.94
C ARG A 57 -20.44 7.17 2.35
N TYR A 58 -20.08 5.96 1.94
CA TYR A 58 -20.83 4.72 2.18
C TYR A 58 -19.99 3.70 2.96
N PRO A 59 -19.60 4.00 4.21
CA PRO A 59 -18.65 3.17 4.96
C PRO A 59 -19.17 1.77 5.31
N GLN A 60 -20.48 1.53 5.17
CA GLN A 60 -21.11 0.24 5.40
C GLN A 60 -21.21 -0.62 4.14
N ASN A 61 -20.88 -0.06 2.98
CA ASN A 61 -20.97 -0.76 1.71
C ASN A 61 -19.59 -1.22 1.23
N THR A 62 -19.55 -2.36 0.57
CA THR A 62 -18.35 -2.76 -0.18
C THR A 62 -18.24 -1.89 -1.42
N ILE A 63 -17.09 -1.25 -1.59
CA ILE A 63 -16.80 -0.45 -2.79
C ILE A 63 -15.97 -1.29 -3.75
N GLY A 64 -16.27 -1.15 -5.03
CA GLY A 64 -15.60 -1.85 -6.11
C GLY A 64 -15.25 -0.94 -7.28
N PHE A 65 -14.85 -1.56 -8.37
CA PHE A 65 -14.43 -0.90 -9.60
C PHE A 65 -14.93 -1.66 -10.81
N SER A 66 -15.63 -0.97 -11.71
CA SER A 66 -16.06 -1.45 -13.01
C SER A 66 -15.35 -0.63 -14.10
N THR A 67 -14.70 -1.30 -15.03
CA THR A 67 -13.71 -0.65 -15.89
C THR A 67 -13.83 -1.04 -17.36
N HIS A 68 -13.44 -0.11 -18.27
CA HIS A 68 -13.60 -0.23 -19.72
C HIS A 68 -12.33 0.19 -20.48
N GLU A 69 -11.17 0.32 -19.83
CA GLU A 69 -9.89 0.57 -20.51
C GLU A 69 -9.47 -0.64 -21.36
N TYR A 70 -8.74 -0.38 -22.44
CA TYR A 70 -8.47 -1.36 -23.49
C TYR A 70 -6.98 -1.60 -23.78
N HIS A 71 -6.11 -0.86 -23.11
CA HIS A 71 -4.66 -0.87 -23.39
C HIS A 71 -3.79 -1.31 -22.19
N ASP A 72 -4.34 -1.24 -20.96
CA ASP A 72 -3.64 -1.69 -19.75
C ASP A 72 -4.59 -2.48 -18.83
N TRP A 73 -4.25 -3.73 -18.57
CA TRP A 73 -5.01 -4.62 -17.68
C TRP A 73 -4.39 -4.73 -16.29
N THR A 74 -3.42 -3.88 -15.97
CA THR A 74 -2.62 -3.98 -14.73
C THR A 74 -2.80 -2.78 -13.82
N SER A 75 -2.56 -1.58 -14.33
CA SER A 75 -2.42 -0.36 -13.50
C SER A 75 -3.71 0.00 -12.77
N SER A 76 -4.84 0.01 -13.46
CA SER A 76 -6.14 0.32 -12.85
C SER A 76 -6.51 -0.68 -11.75
N MET A 77 -6.24 -1.96 -11.94
CA MET A 77 -6.47 -3.00 -10.94
C MET A 77 -5.60 -2.79 -9.70
N LEU A 78 -4.30 -2.49 -9.87
CA LEU A 78 -3.39 -2.22 -8.76
C LEU A 78 -3.86 -1.02 -7.93
N ILE A 79 -4.23 0.06 -8.62
CA ILE A 79 -4.69 1.30 -7.99
C ILE A 79 -6.04 1.07 -7.29
N ALA A 80 -7.01 0.47 -7.96
CA ALA A 80 -8.33 0.19 -7.39
C ALA A 80 -8.24 -0.65 -6.11
N TYR A 81 -7.46 -1.72 -6.16
CA TYR A 81 -7.25 -2.56 -4.98
C TYR A 81 -6.58 -1.80 -3.83
N ALA A 82 -5.53 -1.03 -4.12
CA ALA A 82 -4.81 -0.23 -3.13
C ALA A 82 -5.71 0.83 -2.48
N LYS A 83 -6.61 1.45 -3.25
CA LYS A 83 -7.64 2.38 -2.75
C LYS A 83 -8.76 1.70 -1.95
N GLY A 84 -8.82 0.37 -1.98
CA GLY A 84 -9.75 -0.41 -1.18
C GLY A 84 -10.97 -0.95 -1.92
N ALA A 85 -10.97 -0.94 -3.24
CA ALA A 85 -11.96 -1.69 -4.00
C ALA A 85 -11.87 -3.19 -3.70
N ARG A 86 -13.02 -3.86 -3.60
CA ARG A 86 -13.12 -5.29 -3.25
C ARG A 86 -14.05 -6.08 -4.16
N THR A 87 -14.81 -5.44 -5.03
CA THR A 87 -15.51 -6.03 -6.17
C THR A 87 -14.94 -5.45 -7.45
N PHE A 88 -14.85 -6.27 -8.49
CA PHE A 88 -14.22 -5.88 -9.74
C PHE A 88 -15.02 -6.46 -10.90
N GLU A 89 -15.28 -5.60 -11.90
CA GLU A 89 -16.08 -5.93 -13.07
C GLU A 89 -15.37 -5.47 -14.32
N ARG A 90 -15.44 -6.30 -15.36
CA ARG A 90 -14.87 -6.00 -16.66
C ARG A 90 -15.62 -6.73 -17.75
N HIS A 91 -15.81 -6.09 -18.90
CA HIS A 91 -16.32 -6.74 -20.10
C HIS A 91 -15.30 -7.75 -20.63
N VAL A 92 -15.81 -8.91 -21.01
CA VAL A 92 -15.02 -9.98 -21.60
C VAL A 92 -15.61 -10.43 -22.93
N ASP A 93 -14.78 -10.88 -23.83
CA ASP A 93 -15.19 -11.38 -25.14
C ASP A 93 -14.30 -12.56 -25.55
N ILE A 94 -14.67 -13.22 -26.60
CA ILE A 94 -13.87 -14.26 -27.25
C ILE A 94 -13.69 -13.89 -28.72
N ASP A 95 -12.51 -14.18 -29.25
CA ASP A 95 -12.28 -14.09 -30.69
C ASP A 95 -13.03 -15.22 -31.38
N ALA A 96 -14.05 -14.88 -32.14
CA ALA A 96 -14.88 -15.82 -32.86
C ALA A 96 -15.04 -15.37 -34.31
N ASP A 97 -14.98 -16.32 -35.24
CA ASP A 97 -15.05 -16.08 -36.68
C ASP A 97 -16.27 -15.21 -37.05
N GLY A 98 -16.00 -14.08 -37.68
CA GLY A 98 -17.02 -13.15 -38.19
C GLY A 98 -17.69 -12.24 -37.17
N ILE A 99 -17.25 -12.27 -35.89
CA ILE A 99 -17.74 -11.39 -34.84
C ILE A 99 -16.57 -10.51 -34.34
N PRO A 100 -16.57 -9.19 -34.62
CA PRO A 100 -15.50 -8.32 -34.16
C PRO A 100 -15.55 -8.16 -32.63
N VAL A 101 -14.39 -8.30 -32.00
CA VAL A 101 -14.23 -8.03 -30.55
C VAL A 101 -14.40 -6.54 -30.29
N SER A 102 -15.25 -6.17 -29.33
CA SER A 102 -15.42 -4.78 -28.93
C SER A 102 -14.16 -4.23 -28.26
N SER A 103 -13.77 -2.98 -28.57
CA SER A 103 -12.51 -2.37 -28.09
C SER A 103 -12.39 -2.30 -26.56
N TYR A 104 -13.50 -2.23 -25.84
CA TYR A 104 -13.55 -2.19 -24.38
C TYR A 104 -13.64 -3.58 -23.72
N CYS A 105 -13.73 -4.65 -24.50
CA CYS A 105 -13.76 -6.01 -24.00
C CYS A 105 -12.33 -6.57 -23.87
N SER A 106 -12.14 -7.46 -22.92
CA SER A 106 -10.91 -8.20 -22.73
C SER A 106 -11.02 -9.64 -23.22
N LEU A 107 -10.04 -10.08 -23.95
CA LEU A 107 -9.88 -11.48 -24.33
C LEU A 107 -9.39 -12.33 -23.13
N PRO A 108 -9.53 -13.66 -23.16
CA PRO A 108 -9.14 -14.54 -22.04
C PRO A 108 -7.71 -14.33 -21.55
N GLN A 109 -6.74 -14.08 -22.45
CA GLN A 109 -5.35 -13.83 -22.09
C GLN A 109 -5.19 -12.51 -21.34
N GLN A 110 -5.95 -11.49 -21.69
CA GLN A 110 -5.97 -10.18 -21.06
C GLN A 110 -6.64 -10.26 -19.69
N VAL A 111 -7.71 -11.06 -19.56
CA VAL A 111 -8.34 -11.36 -18.27
C VAL A 111 -7.36 -12.07 -17.33
N ASP A 112 -6.52 -12.98 -17.84
CA ASP A 112 -5.47 -13.62 -17.04
C ASP A 112 -4.44 -12.60 -16.52
N VAL A 113 -4.02 -11.63 -17.33
CA VAL A 113 -3.16 -10.51 -16.89
C VAL A 113 -3.84 -9.72 -15.77
N TRP A 114 -5.11 -9.41 -15.93
CA TRP A 114 -5.91 -8.67 -14.95
C TRP A 114 -6.02 -9.43 -13.60
N PHE A 115 -6.26 -10.75 -13.62
CA PHE A 115 -6.22 -11.58 -12.41
C PHE A 115 -4.83 -11.67 -11.76
N LYS A 116 -3.77 -11.69 -12.56
CA LYS A 116 -2.38 -11.61 -12.05
C LYS A 116 -2.12 -10.28 -11.36
N ALA A 117 -2.61 -9.18 -11.93
CA ALA A 117 -2.54 -7.86 -11.31
C ALA A 117 -3.28 -7.82 -9.96
N PHE A 118 -4.49 -8.40 -9.87
CA PHE A 118 -5.22 -8.53 -8.60
C PHE A 118 -4.42 -9.29 -7.53
N LYS A 119 -3.84 -10.45 -7.89
CA LYS A 119 -3.01 -11.24 -6.97
C LYS A 119 -1.81 -10.44 -6.49
N LYS A 120 -1.13 -9.75 -7.42
CA LYS A 120 0.01 -8.89 -7.12
C LYS A 120 -0.37 -7.73 -6.21
N ALA A 121 -1.49 -7.06 -6.47
CA ALA A 121 -2.00 -5.99 -5.62
C ALA A 121 -2.24 -6.46 -4.18
N LYS A 122 -2.90 -7.61 -4.03
CA LYS A 122 -3.16 -8.24 -2.72
C LYS A 122 -1.86 -8.54 -1.96
N GLU A 123 -0.85 -9.08 -2.65
CA GLU A 123 0.46 -9.37 -2.07
C GLU A 123 1.19 -8.10 -1.65
N MET A 124 1.25 -7.09 -2.51
CA MET A 124 1.94 -5.83 -2.25
C MET A 124 1.30 -5.00 -1.14
N CYS A 125 -0.02 -4.98 -1.07
CA CYS A 125 -0.75 -4.27 -0.02
C CYS A 125 -0.62 -4.95 1.34
N GLY A 126 -0.42 -6.27 1.37
CA GLY A 126 -0.25 -7.03 2.61
C GLY A 126 -1.52 -7.06 3.46
N ASN A 127 -1.34 -7.05 4.78
CA ASN A 127 -2.45 -7.03 5.74
C ASN A 127 -3.20 -5.69 5.72
N PRO A 128 -4.47 -5.67 6.15
CA PRO A 128 -5.21 -4.43 6.32
C PRO A 128 -4.42 -3.41 7.16
N GLY A 129 -4.35 -2.16 6.69
CA GLY A 129 -3.52 -1.09 7.27
C GLY A 129 -4.04 -0.54 8.61
N THR A 130 -4.64 -1.37 9.46
CA THR A 130 -5.20 -0.99 10.77
C THR A 130 -4.19 -1.01 11.91
N GLN A 131 -3.03 -1.65 11.68
CA GLN A 131 -1.97 -1.77 12.66
C GLN A 131 -0.60 -1.57 12.01
N LYS A 132 0.37 -1.09 12.80
CA LYS A 132 1.77 -1.04 12.36
C LYS A 132 2.25 -2.47 12.08
N ARG A 133 2.83 -2.71 10.91
CA ARG A 133 3.41 -4.01 10.58
C ARG A 133 4.54 -4.38 11.55
N ILE A 134 4.67 -5.66 11.84
CA ILE A 134 5.82 -6.19 12.56
C ILE A 134 6.95 -6.39 11.54
N PRO A 135 8.12 -5.75 11.74
CA PRO A 135 9.24 -5.94 10.83
C PRO A 135 9.75 -7.39 10.92
N PRO A 136 10.07 -8.03 9.79
CA PRO A 136 10.68 -9.35 9.80
C PRO A 136 12.08 -9.31 10.41
N LYS A 137 12.51 -10.41 11.03
CA LYS A 137 13.80 -10.53 11.71
C LYS A 137 14.98 -10.05 10.84
N ARG A 138 15.00 -10.42 9.56
CA ARG A 138 16.03 -9.99 8.60
C ARG A 138 16.15 -8.46 8.44
N GLU A 139 15.02 -7.72 8.59
CA GLU A 139 15.03 -6.25 8.52
C GLU A 139 15.63 -5.64 9.78
N VAL A 140 15.29 -6.21 10.94
CA VAL A 140 15.85 -5.78 12.23
C VAL A 140 17.35 -6.06 12.26
N GLU A 141 17.79 -7.27 11.90
CA GLU A 141 19.19 -7.66 11.83
C GLU A 141 20.00 -6.75 10.87
N TYR A 142 19.42 -6.41 9.72
CA TYR A 142 20.07 -5.48 8.79
C TYR A 142 20.24 -4.08 9.39
N LEU A 143 19.22 -3.56 10.06
CA LEU A 143 19.29 -2.25 10.71
C LEU A 143 20.24 -2.25 11.90
N ASP A 144 20.29 -3.33 12.68
CA ASP A 144 21.21 -3.47 13.80
C ASP A 144 22.67 -3.49 13.34
N ALA A 145 22.95 -4.09 12.18
CA ALA A 145 24.29 -4.07 11.57
C ALA A 145 24.75 -2.66 11.14
N LEU A 146 23.82 -1.70 11.01
CA LEU A 146 24.11 -0.31 10.65
C LEU A 146 24.21 0.63 11.86
N VAL A 147 24.00 0.12 13.07
CA VAL A 147 24.15 0.92 14.29
C VAL A 147 25.61 1.33 14.46
N ARG A 148 25.83 2.62 14.70
CA ARG A 148 27.17 3.16 14.92
C ARG A 148 27.59 3.00 16.35
N GLY A 149 28.86 2.59 16.54
CA GLY A 149 29.54 2.62 17.84
C GLY A 149 30.08 4.01 18.15
N LEU A 150 30.32 4.24 19.43
CA LEU A 150 31.04 5.41 19.93
C LEU A 150 32.54 5.10 19.94
N TYR A 151 33.30 5.81 19.13
CA TYR A 151 34.77 5.64 19.04
C TYR A 151 35.47 6.87 19.59
N LEU A 152 36.62 6.63 20.26
CA LEU A 152 37.44 7.72 20.77
C LEU A 152 38.32 8.32 19.68
N ARG A 153 38.44 9.65 19.66
CA ARG A 153 39.36 10.36 18.76
C ARG A 153 40.80 10.36 19.21
N ARG A 154 41.05 10.01 20.48
CA ARG A 154 42.39 10.02 21.10
C ARG A 154 42.38 9.09 22.32
N ASP A 155 43.58 8.76 22.80
CA ASP A 155 43.75 8.06 24.08
C ASP A 155 43.20 8.87 25.24
N LEU A 156 42.43 8.24 26.11
CA LEU A 156 41.85 8.88 27.29
C LEU A 156 42.08 8.04 28.54
N PRO A 157 42.42 8.68 29.68
CA PRO A 157 42.68 7.99 30.95
C PRO A 157 41.40 7.52 31.62
N ALA A 158 41.52 6.58 32.55
CA ALA A 158 40.41 6.26 33.46
C ALA A 158 39.96 7.49 34.23
N GLY A 159 38.66 7.58 34.49
CA GLY A 159 38.06 8.73 35.16
C GLY A 159 37.77 9.94 34.27
N HIS A 160 38.19 9.92 33.01
CA HIS A 160 37.86 11.01 32.08
C HIS A 160 36.35 11.05 31.83
N VAL A 161 35.75 12.24 31.98
CA VAL A 161 34.35 12.48 31.62
C VAL A 161 34.28 12.79 30.13
N LEU A 162 33.61 11.94 29.38
CA LEU A 162 33.51 12.00 27.93
C LEU A 162 32.71 13.25 27.47
N LYS A 163 33.27 13.95 26.52
CA LYS A 163 32.61 15.05 25.80
C LYS A 163 32.37 14.66 24.36
N ALA A 164 31.43 15.34 23.72
CA ALA A 164 31.12 15.09 22.29
C ALA A 164 32.34 15.24 21.36
N GLU A 165 33.27 16.15 21.72
CA GLU A 165 34.53 16.38 21.00
C GLU A 165 35.56 15.26 21.11
N ASP A 166 35.43 14.40 22.13
CA ASP A 166 36.29 13.23 22.32
C ASP A 166 35.88 12.06 21.43
N LEU A 167 34.69 12.11 20.84
CA LEU A 167 33.99 11.00 20.16
C LEU A 167 33.80 11.21 18.69
N TYR A 168 33.68 10.11 17.98
CA TYR A 168 33.07 10.04 16.66
C TYR A 168 32.24 8.78 16.52
N LEU A 169 31.32 8.78 15.57
CA LEU A 169 30.41 7.68 15.33
C LEU A 169 30.84 6.92 14.07
N ALA A 170 31.05 5.63 14.17
CA ALA A 170 31.42 4.79 13.03
C ALA A 170 30.76 3.40 13.07
N ILE A 171 30.80 2.71 11.95
CA ILE A 171 30.42 1.31 11.78
C ILE A 171 31.74 0.52 11.65
N PRO A 172 31.79 -0.69 12.21
CA PRO A 172 30.75 -1.43 12.92
C PRO A 172 30.61 -1.03 14.39
N LEU A 173 29.48 -1.34 15.00
CA LEU A 173 29.36 -1.39 16.45
C LEU A 173 30.10 -2.64 16.94
N GLN A 174 31.17 -2.45 17.73
CA GLN A 174 31.98 -3.56 18.24
C GLN A 174 31.28 -4.24 19.44
N LYS A 175 31.64 -5.50 19.67
CA LYS A 175 31.08 -6.25 20.80
C LYS A 175 31.48 -5.60 22.13
N GLY A 176 30.51 -5.21 22.94
CA GLY A 176 30.71 -4.56 24.25
C GLY A 176 30.96 -3.06 24.18
N GLN A 177 30.93 -2.46 22.99
CA GLN A 177 31.02 -1.03 22.79
C GLN A 177 29.64 -0.39 22.96
N LEU A 178 29.57 0.84 23.44
CA LEU A 178 28.33 1.61 23.48
C LEU A 178 27.93 2.04 22.07
N SER A 179 26.66 1.91 21.77
CA SER A 179 26.08 2.43 20.54
C SER A 179 25.81 3.93 20.65
N CYS A 180 25.65 4.58 19.50
CA CYS A 180 25.22 5.98 19.44
C CYS A 180 23.86 6.26 20.10
N ARG A 181 23.07 5.24 20.36
CA ARG A 181 21.75 5.33 21.03
C ARG A 181 21.87 5.36 22.56
N GLU A 182 23.05 4.93 23.10
CA GLU A 182 23.32 4.81 24.52
C GLU A 182 24.19 5.96 25.04
N TRP A 183 24.57 6.89 24.15
CA TRP A 183 25.31 8.09 24.54
C TRP A 183 24.47 9.02 25.42
N TYR A 184 25.05 9.46 26.52
CA TYR A 184 24.52 10.52 27.37
C TYR A 184 25.67 11.38 27.93
N VAL A 185 25.36 12.61 28.33
CA VAL A 185 26.35 13.52 28.93
C VAL A 185 26.84 13.00 30.27
N ASP A 186 28.06 13.35 30.63
CA ASP A 186 28.74 12.97 31.89
C ASP A 186 29.07 11.47 32.02
N LEU A 187 29.10 10.74 30.89
CA LEU A 187 29.60 9.38 30.88
C LEU A 187 31.10 9.37 31.22
N GLN A 188 31.53 8.59 32.24
CA GLN A 188 32.90 8.53 32.71
C GLN A 188 33.55 7.20 32.34
N LEU A 189 34.81 7.23 31.90
CA LEU A 189 35.57 6.03 31.59
C LEU A 189 36.00 5.29 32.88
N GLY A 190 35.61 4.03 33.01
CA GLY A 190 36.03 3.16 34.14
C GLY A 190 37.47 2.65 34.04
N LYS A 191 38.05 2.70 32.82
CA LYS A 191 39.43 2.28 32.53
C LYS A 191 40.03 3.15 31.43
N PRO A 192 41.36 3.20 31.27
CA PRO A 192 41.97 3.90 30.14
C PRO A 192 41.58 3.20 28.84
N LEU A 193 41.28 3.98 27.79
CA LEU A 193 40.98 3.49 26.46
C LEU A 193 41.84 4.22 25.43
N ALA A 194 42.32 3.51 24.43
CA ALA A 194 43.05 4.08 23.31
C ALA A 194 42.13 4.73 22.29
N ALA A 195 42.70 5.52 21.39
CA ALA A 195 42.01 5.99 20.21
C ALA A 195 41.41 4.81 19.41
N ASP A 196 40.30 5.04 18.79
CA ASP A 196 39.54 4.05 17.98
C ASP A 196 39.00 2.84 18.78
N ALA A 197 39.06 2.91 20.12
CA ALA A 197 38.43 1.93 21.01
C ALA A 197 36.94 2.17 21.18
#